data_7c8f19dd71059acad7247f55ced426d3
#
_entry.id   7c8f19dd71059acad7247f55ced426d3
#
_cell.length_a   1.000
_cell.length_b   1.000
_cell.length_c   1.000
_cell.angle_alpha   90.00
_cell.angle_beta   90.00
_cell.angle_gamma   90.00
#
_symmetry.space_group_name_H-M   'P 1'
#
loop_
_entity.id
_entity.type
_entity.pdbx_description
1 polymer ?
#
loop_
_entity_poly.entity_id
_entity_poly.type
_entity_poly.pdbx_seq_one_letter_code
_entity_poly.pdbx_strand_id
1 'polypeptide(L)'
;MNIRELASKLNAALLEFASGEEEITHAATITDAGPGSVTFIANPAYEKFLMTTKASAVIISTSLQLPNGSSGQKNFPALIRTADSYGAFAKTLELFNTRKNIFASPIHPSAVISTSAKISASAAIGAQCFIGDDVTIGDGSVIHPGAIIYDGSVIGKNVVIGAGTVIGFDGFGYAPAGDGRFEKIPQIGNVIIEDDVEIGALCTIDRATISHTIIRRGAKLDNLIHVAHNVEIGENTMIAAQTGISGSAKIGKRNQIAGQVGMIGHITTADDVIIIAQSGVSKSITKPGTYFGAPAKEFRTALRQEGALRQLPELLEKVKELEEKIRKLEGKAES
;
A
#
# COMPACT_ATOMS: atom_id res chain seq x y z
N MET A 1 0.28 31.20 2.45
CA MET A 1 -0.02 31.57 1.05
C MET A 1 -1.50 31.89 0.94
N ASN A 2 -1.91 32.75 0.01
CA ASN A 2 -3.34 33.00 -0.15
C ASN A 2 -4.03 31.93 -1.02
N ILE A 3 -5.37 31.90 -1.00
CA ILE A 3 -6.18 30.89 -1.70
C ILE A 3 -5.93 30.93 -3.21
N ARG A 4 -5.76 32.11 -3.80
CA ARG A 4 -5.49 32.29 -5.25
C ARG A 4 -4.14 31.70 -5.64
N GLU A 5 -3.11 31.92 -4.82
CA GLU A 5 -1.80 31.31 -5.02
C GLU A 5 -1.86 29.78 -4.92
N LEU A 6 -2.61 29.24 -3.97
CA LEU A 6 -2.82 27.81 -3.83
C LEU A 6 -3.51 27.23 -5.07
N ALA A 7 -4.62 27.81 -5.51
CA ALA A 7 -5.32 27.38 -6.71
C ALA A 7 -4.42 27.40 -7.95
N SER A 8 -3.60 28.44 -8.11
CA SER A 8 -2.62 28.54 -9.20
C SER A 8 -1.58 27.42 -9.16
N LYS A 9 -1.01 27.14 -7.97
CA LYS A 9 -0.01 26.03 -7.80
C LYS A 9 -0.61 24.65 -8.07
N LEU A 10 -1.91 24.50 -7.87
CA LEU A 10 -2.64 23.27 -8.15
C LEU A 10 -3.13 23.16 -9.60
N ASN A 11 -2.93 24.20 -10.43
CA ASN A 11 -3.53 24.33 -11.76
C ASN A 11 -5.05 24.12 -11.71
N ALA A 12 -5.71 24.68 -10.71
CA ALA A 12 -7.13 24.52 -10.44
C ALA A 12 -7.90 25.83 -10.58
N ALA A 13 -9.19 25.75 -10.92
CA ALA A 13 -10.05 26.91 -11.00
C ALA A 13 -10.54 27.33 -9.61
N LEU A 14 -10.39 28.61 -9.29
CA LEU A 14 -11.00 29.22 -8.10
C LEU A 14 -12.42 29.71 -8.46
N LEU A 15 -13.43 29.22 -7.74
CA LEU A 15 -14.80 29.73 -7.88
C LEU A 15 -15.01 30.98 -7.01
N GLU A 16 -15.69 31.99 -7.58
CA GLU A 16 -15.78 33.37 -7.06
C GLU A 16 -16.69 33.56 -5.83
N PHE A 17 -16.73 32.62 -4.90
CA PHE A 17 -17.49 32.81 -3.64
C PHE A 17 -16.68 33.51 -2.55
N ALA A 18 -15.37 33.72 -2.77
CA ALA A 18 -14.48 34.40 -1.86
C ALA A 18 -13.50 35.29 -2.61
N SER A 19 -12.94 36.31 -1.94
CA SER A 19 -11.96 37.24 -2.53
C SER A 19 -10.69 36.55 -3.04
N GLY A 20 -10.41 35.32 -2.60
CA GLY A 20 -9.17 34.58 -2.89
C GLY A 20 -7.94 35.11 -2.17
N GLU A 21 -8.08 36.22 -1.40
CA GLU A 21 -6.98 36.88 -0.69
C GLU A 21 -6.79 36.33 0.74
N GLU A 22 -7.71 35.49 1.21
CA GLU A 22 -7.62 34.91 2.55
C GLU A 22 -6.40 33.97 2.64
N GLU A 23 -5.68 34.06 3.75
CA GLU A 23 -4.46 33.29 3.97
C GLU A 23 -4.76 31.87 4.41
N ILE A 24 -4.14 30.90 3.75
CA ILE A 24 -4.13 29.48 4.12
C ILE A 24 -2.80 29.17 4.79
N THR A 25 -2.88 28.68 6.02
CA THR A 25 -1.72 28.36 6.87
C THR A 25 -1.52 26.85 7.06
N HIS A 26 -2.57 26.05 6.92
CA HIS A 26 -2.51 24.60 7.16
C HIS A 26 -3.61 23.82 6.43
N ALA A 27 -3.44 22.50 6.33
CA ALA A 27 -4.47 21.57 5.89
C ALA A 27 -5.17 20.93 7.09
N ALA A 28 -6.49 20.67 6.98
CA ALA A 28 -7.29 20.04 8.04
C ALA A 28 -8.33 19.08 7.46
N THR A 29 -8.88 18.19 8.30
CA THR A 29 -10.04 17.36 7.90
C THR A 29 -11.28 18.27 7.75
N ILE A 30 -12.24 17.86 6.92
CA ILE A 30 -13.42 18.71 6.64
C ILE A 30 -14.28 18.98 7.89
N THR A 31 -14.23 18.09 8.87
CA THR A 31 -14.96 18.21 10.16
C THR A 31 -14.27 19.11 11.16
N ASP A 32 -12.92 19.18 11.13
CA ASP A 32 -12.11 19.89 12.11
C ASP A 32 -11.55 21.19 11.56
N ALA A 33 -11.82 21.48 10.28
CA ALA A 33 -11.34 22.65 9.59
C ALA A 33 -11.89 23.94 10.21
N GLY A 34 -11.03 24.93 10.33
CA GLY A 34 -11.32 26.28 10.83
C GLY A 34 -10.80 27.37 9.89
N PRO A 35 -10.92 28.66 10.28
CA PRO A 35 -10.34 29.74 9.49
C PRO A 35 -8.84 29.56 9.25
N GLY A 36 -8.38 29.88 8.04
CA GLY A 36 -7.00 29.68 7.60
C GLY A 36 -6.66 28.25 7.20
N SER A 37 -7.62 27.32 7.22
CA SER A 37 -7.38 25.93 6.76
C SER A 37 -7.88 25.68 5.34
N VAL A 38 -7.23 24.73 4.65
CA VAL A 38 -7.72 24.10 3.43
C VAL A 38 -8.06 22.65 3.68
N THR A 39 -9.15 22.19 3.09
CA THR A 39 -9.59 20.78 3.12
C THR A 39 -9.96 20.29 1.72
N PHE A 40 -10.42 19.04 1.58
CA PHE A 40 -10.84 18.49 0.28
C PHE A 40 -12.04 17.56 0.41
N ILE A 41 -12.73 17.37 -0.72
CA ILE A 41 -13.78 16.37 -0.89
C ILE A 41 -13.44 15.55 -2.14
N ALA A 42 -13.07 14.28 -1.93
CA ALA A 42 -12.90 13.27 -2.99
C ALA A 42 -13.97 12.17 -2.90
N ASN A 43 -14.51 11.91 -1.70
CA ASN A 43 -15.55 10.91 -1.48
C ASN A 43 -16.92 11.60 -1.31
N PRO A 44 -17.95 11.23 -2.09
CA PRO A 44 -19.30 11.81 -2.00
C PRO A 44 -19.92 11.77 -0.60
N ALA A 45 -19.56 10.80 0.23
CA ALA A 45 -20.06 10.72 1.61
C ALA A 45 -19.73 11.96 2.46
N TYR A 46 -18.71 12.73 2.08
CA TYR A 46 -18.29 13.96 2.79
C TYR A 46 -18.91 15.23 2.23
N GLU A 47 -19.65 15.17 1.12
CA GLU A 47 -20.30 16.36 0.51
C GLU A 47 -21.26 17.07 1.46
N LYS A 48 -21.94 16.32 2.33
CA LYS A 48 -22.83 16.85 3.37
C LYS A 48 -22.15 17.84 4.33
N PHE A 49 -20.84 17.75 4.49
CA PHE A 49 -20.08 18.64 5.38
C PHE A 49 -19.68 19.95 4.70
N LEU A 50 -19.86 20.08 3.37
CA LEU A 50 -19.51 21.31 2.64
C LEU A 50 -20.25 22.53 3.17
N MET A 51 -21.51 22.34 3.61
CA MET A 51 -22.37 23.43 4.12
C MET A 51 -22.07 23.81 5.57
N THR A 52 -21.32 22.99 6.29
CA THR A 52 -21.08 23.18 7.74
C THR A 52 -19.61 23.37 8.10
N THR A 53 -18.71 23.07 7.19
CA THR A 53 -17.27 23.28 7.41
C THR A 53 -16.94 24.74 7.62
N LYS A 54 -15.95 25.00 8.47
CA LYS A 54 -15.40 26.33 8.74
C LYS A 54 -14.06 26.56 8.01
N ALA A 55 -13.69 25.67 7.07
CA ALA A 55 -12.50 25.83 6.26
C ALA A 55 -12.54 27.12 5.46
N SER A 56 -11.40 27.79 5.29
CA SER A 56 -11.30 28.93 4.37
C SER A 56 -11.37 28.50 2.90
N ALA A 57 -10.85 27.30 2.57
CA ALA A 57 -10.93 26.75 1.23
C ALA A 57 -11.22 25.24 1.22
N VAL A 58 -11.96 24.79 0.21
CA VAL A 58 -12.24 23.36 -0.04
C VAL A 58 -11.88 23.00 -1.47
N ILE A 59 -11.01 22.00 -1.63
CA ILE A 59 -10.66 21.43 -2.92
C ILE A 59 -11.74 20.42 -3.30
N ILE A 60 -12.38 20.60 -4.45
CA ILE A 60 -13.50 19.77 -4.92
C ILE A 60 -13.26 19.27 -6.35
N SER A 61 -13.90 18.14 -6.70
CA SER A 61 -13.94 17.67 -8.08
C SER A 61 -14.76 18.59 -8.99
N THR A 62 -14.38 18.66 -10.28
CA THR A 62 -15.20 19.30 -11.32
C THR A 62 -16.56 18.65 -11.48
N SER A 63 -16.71 17.39 -11.13
CA SER A 63 -17.97 16.63 -11.19
C SER A 63 -18.92 16.90 -10.02
N LEU A 64 -18.44 17.52 -8.93
CA LEU A 64 -19.26 17.77 -7.75
C LEU A 64 -20.30 18.88 -8.06
N GLN A 65 -21.57 18.54 -7.87
CA GLN A 65 -22.67 19.50 -7.98
C GLN A 65 -22.83 20.22 -6.65
N LEU A 66 -22.84 21.55 -6.68
CA LEU A 66 -23.01 22.34 -5.48
C LEU A 66 -24.46 22.24 -4.99
N PRO A 67 -24.70 22.11 -3.68
CA PRO A 67 -26.03 22.15 -3.12
C PRO A 67 -26.75 23.47 -3.46
N ASN A 68 -28.06 23.42 -3.65
CA ASN A 68 -28.88 24.61 -3.86
C ASN A 68 -28.70 25.59 -2.70
N GLY A 69 -28.46 26.88 -2.98
CA GLY A 69 -28.24 27.92 -1.96
C GLY A 69 -26.77 28.07 -1.52
N SER A 70 -25.81 27.40 -2.15
CA SER A 70 -24.39 27.59 -1.87
C SER A 70 -23.91 29.01 -2.24
N SER A 71 -24.46 29.60 -3.30
CA SER A 71 -24.14 30.98 -3.73
C SER A 71 -24.84 32.01 -2.83
N GLY A 72 -24.06 32.81 -2.13
CA GLY A 72 -24.57 33.92 -1.30
C GLY A 72 -24.61 33.65 0.21
N GLN A 73 -24.17 32.53 0.70
CA GLN A 73 -24.00 32.33 2.14
C GLN A 73 -22.76 33.11 2.66
N LYS A 74 -23.01 33.94 3.67
CA LYS A 74 -21.95 34.65 4.39
C LYS A 74 -21.13 33.62 5.18
N ASN A 75 -19.91 33.29 4.79
CA ASN A 75 -18.99 32.29 5.33
C ASN A 75 -18.95 30.98 4.58
N PHE A 76 -19.40 30.89 3.34
CA PHE A 76 -19.18 29.74 2.52
C PHE A 76 -17.69 29.66 2.11
N PRO A 77 -17.02 28.50 2.21
CA PRO A 77 -15.60 28.40 1.90
C PRO A 77 -15.32 28.71 0.43
N ALA A 78 -14.13 29.20 0.15
CA ALA A 78 -13.66 29.29 -1.22
C ALA A 78 -13.53 27.90 -1.84
N LEU A 79 -13.99 27.72 -3.07
CA LEU A 79 -13.94 26.43 -3.75
C LEU A 79 -12.82 26.41 -4.79
N ILE A 80 -11.89 25.48 -4.62
CA ILE A 80 -10.82 25.19 -5.59
C ILE A 80 -11.22 23.96 -6.37
N ARG A 81 -11.62 24.14 -7.65
CA ARG A 81 -12.17 23.09 -8.48
C ARG A 81 -11.11 22.48 -9.39
N THR A 82 -10.98 21.16 -9.37
CA THR A 82 -10.00 20.40 -10.18
C THR A 82 -10.59 19.07 -10.65
N ALA A 83 -10.05 18.50 -11.72
CA ALA A 83 -10.45 17.17 -12.19
C ALA A 83 -10.05 16.07 -11.19
N ASP A 84 -8.93 16.24 -10.48
CA ASP A 84 -8.41 15.32 -9.47
C ASP A 84 -8.26 16.03 -8.13
N SER A 85 -9.32 15.99 -7.32
CA SER A 85 -9.33 16.63 -5.99
C SER A 85 -8.43 15.92 -4.97
N TYR A 86 -8.22 14.62 -5.12
CA TYR A 86 -7.34 13.85 -4.23
C TYR A 86 -5.86 14.14 -4.50
N GLY A 87 -5.44 14.09 -5.77
CA GLY A 87 -4.08 14.45 -6.15
C GLY A 87 -3.75 15.93 -5.88
N ALA A 88 -4.71 16.84 -6.06
CA ALA A 88 -4.54 18.24 -5.70
C ALA A 88 -4.34 18.41 -4.18
N PHE A 89 -5.08 17.67 -3.35
CA PHE A 89 -4.88 17.69 -1.91
C PHE A 89 -3.51 17.11 -1.50
N ALA A 90 -3.07 16.02 -2.12
CA ALA A 90 -1.72 15.48 -1.89
C ALA A 90 -0.64 16.54 -2.16
N LYS A 91 -0.72 17.26 -3.30
CA LYS A 91 0.17 18.39 -3.59
C LYS A 91 0.06 19.52 -2.57
N THR A 92 -1.15 19.77 -2.06
CA THR A 92 -1.36 20.75 -0.99
C THR A 92 -0.62 20.35 0.28
N LEU A 93 -0.68 19.07 0.67
CA LEU A 93 0.06 18.56 1.83
C LEU A 93 1.58 18.72 1.66
N GLU A 94 2.11 18.52 0.44
CA GLU A 94 3.53 18.76 0.14
C GLU A 94 3.91 20.23 0.36
N LEU A 95 3.05 21.17 -0.07
CA LEU A 95 3.28 22.62 0.13
C LEU A 95 3.30 23.05 1.60
N PHE A 96 2.54 22.38 2.45
CA PHE A 96 2.48 22.62 3.89
C PHE A 96 3.38 21.69 4.70
N ASN A 97 4.07 20.75 4.04
CA ASN A 97 4.98 19.85 4.72
C ASN A 97 6.25 20.61 5.17
N THR A 98 6.24 21.01 6.42
CA THR A 98 7.40 21.69 7.06
C THR A 98 8.43 20.70 7.62
N ARG A 99 8.22 19.38 7.48
CA ARG A 99 9.21 18.40 7.88
C ARG A 99 10.45 18.54 7.00
N LYS A 100 11.41 19.33 7.48
CA LYS A 100 12.74 19.40 6.91
C LYS A 100 13.41 18.05 7.06
N ASN A 101 14.38 17.77 6.19
CA ASN A 101 15.18 16.55 6.17
C ASN A 101 15.28 15.88 7.54
N ILE A 102 14.83 14.64 7.63
CA ILE A 102 14.77 13.83 8.86
C ILE A 102 16.18 13.69 9.49
N PHE A 103 17.21 13.99 8.73
CA PHE A 103 18.61 13.83 9.13
C PHE A 103 19.36 15.17 9.12
N ALA A 104 20.01 15.48 10.23
CA ALA A 104 20.87 16.66 10.36
C ALA A 104 22.14 16.58 9.48
N SER A 105 22.55 15.38 9.08
CA SER A 105 23.63 15.11 8.13
C SER A 105 23.22 14.00 7.16
N PRO A 106 23.79 13.93 5.95
CA PRO A 106 23.51 12.86 4.99
C PRO A 106 23.72 11.47 5.58
N ILE A 107 24.79 11.27 6.36
CA ILE A 107 25.09 10.02 7.05
C ILE A 107 25.16 10.30 8.56
N HIS A 108 24.32 9.61 9.33
CA HIS A 108 24.32 9.74 10.79
C HIS A 108 25.60 9.11 11.38
N PRO A 109 26.28 9.76 12.35
CA PRO A 109 27.55 9.25 12.89
C PRO A 109 27.48 7.87 13.56
N SER A 110 26.30 7.43 14.00
CA SER A 110 26.10 6.09 14.59
C SER A 110 25.74 5.00 13.57
N ALA A 111 25.75 5.30 12.27
CA ALA A 111 25.61 4.28 11.25
C ALA A 111 26.92 3.49 11.10
N VAL A 112 26.80 2.17 10.98
CA VAL A 112 27.93 1.27 10.71
C VAL A 112 27.91 0.95 9.22
N ILE A 113 28.94 1.38 8.51
CA ILE A 113 29.00 1.27 7.05
C ILE A 113 30.31 0.60 6.67
N SER A 114 30.23 -0.46 5.86
CA SER A 114 31.41 -1.10 5.30
C SER A 114 32.20 -0.16 4.39
N THR A 115 33.51 -0.29 4.42
CA THR A 115 34.41 0.49 3.56
C THR A 115 34.27 0.16 2.07
N SER A 116 33.74 -0.99 1.72
CA SER A 116 33.46 -1.40 0.32
C SER A 116 32.09 -0.90 -0.18
N ALA A 117 31.22 -0.39 0.69
CA ALA A 117 29.91 0.13 0.29
C ALA A 117 30.04 1.40 -0.57
N LYS A 118 29.18 1.50 -1.60
CA LYS A 118 29.14 2.62 -2.54
C LYS A 118 27.85 3.41 -2.31
N ILE A 119 27.93 4.50 -1.58
CA ILE A 119 26.79 5.34 -1.22
C ILE A 119 26.87 6.66 -1.97
N SER A 120 25.79 7.02 -2.69
CA SER A 120 25.72 8.33 -3.35
C SER A 120 25.80 9.47 -2.33
N ALA A 121 26.47 10.56 -2.71
CA ALA A 121 26.58 11.76 -1.88
C ALA A 121 25.23 12.43 -1.58
N SER A 122 24.20 12.17 -2.38
CA SER A 122 22.82 12.66 -2.18
C SER A 122 21.93 11.72 -1.38
N ALA A 123 22.41 10.52 -1.02
CA ALA A 123 21.68 9.60 -0.17
C ALA A 123 21.74 10.00 1.31
N ALA A 124 20.70 9.65 2.06
CA ALA A 124 20.62 9.92 3.50
C ALA A 124 20.51 8.61 4.30
N ILE A 125 21.40 8.44 5.29
CA ILE A 125 21.48 7.24 6.13
C ILE A 125 21.21 7.61 7.58
N GLY A 126 20.17 7.01 8.17
CA GLY A 126 19.72 7.25 9.54
C GLY A 126 20.63 6.69 10.62
N ALA A 127 20.26 7.01 11.86
CA ALA A 127 20.97 6.50 13.04
C ALA A 127 20.89 4.97 13.14
N GLN A 128 21.97 4.35 13.61
CA GLN A 128 22.04 2.90 13.88
C GLN A 128 21.72 2.00 12.68
N CYS A 129 21.85 2.51 11.45
CA CYS A 129 21.81 1.67 10.25
C CYS A 129 23.06 0.81 10.16
N PHE A 130 22.92 -0.41 9.62
CA PHE A 130 24.03 -1.26 9.21
C PHE A 130 24.00 -1.40 7.69
N ILE A 131 25.13 -1.09 7.04
CA ILE A 131 25.33 -1.22 5.59
C ILE A 131 26.53 -2.14 5.35
N GLY A 132 26.26 -3.33 4.83
CA GLY A 132 27.24 -4.39 4.62
C GLY A 132 28.18 -4.17 3.45
N ASP A 133 28.99 -5.19 3.19
CA ASP A 133 30.01 -5.15 2.13
C ASP A 133 29.37 -5.08 0.73
N ASP A 134 30.02 -4.34 -0.17
CA ASP A 134 29.63 -4.18 -1.57
C ASP A 134 28.18 -3.72 -1.79
N VAL A 135 27.51 -3.15 -0.78
CA VAL A 135 26.20 -2.53 -0.92
C VAL A 135 26.31 -1.27 -1.78
N THR A 136 25.37 -1.12 -2.71
CA THR A 136 25.27 0.12 -3.51
C THR A 136 23.98 0.84 -3.16
N ILE A 137 24.04 2.17 -2.91
CA ILE A 137 22.87 3.03 -2.63
C ILE A 137 22.89 4.23 -3.58
N GLY A 138 21.84 4.34 -4.40
CA GLY A 138 21.68 5.35 -5.44
C GLY A 138 21.27 6.73 -4.93
N ASP A 139 21.24 7.69 -5.87
CA ASP A 139 20.96 9.10 -5.61
C ASP A 139 19.61 9.32 -4.96
N GLY A 140 19.54 10.27 -4.00
CA GLY A 140 18.29 10.69 -3.37
C GLY A 140 17.63 9.66 -2.47
N SER A 141 18.23 8.48 -2.29
CA SER A 141 17.66 7.43 -1.45
C SER A 141 17.80 7.76 0.04
N VAL A 142 16.78 7.35 0.80
CA VAL A 142 16.64 7.63 2.24
C VAL A 142 16.51 6.33 3.01
N ILE A 143 17.49 6.05 3.87
CA ILE A 143 17.49 4.86 4.73
C ILE A 143 17.18 5.31 6.17
N HIS A 144 16.02 4.93 6.67
CA HIS A 144 15.57 5.32 8.00
C HIS A 144 16.32 4.61 9.13
N PRO A 145 16.28 5.16 10.36
CA PRO A 145 17.03 4.63 11.49
C PRO A 145 16.81 3.14 11.76
N GLY A 146 17.89 2.44 12.10
CA GLY A 146 17.87 1.02 12.45
C GLY A 146 17.64 0.06 11.28
N ALA A 147 17.61 0.52 10.04
CA ALA A 147 17.54 -0.36 8.88
C ALA A 147 18.88 -1.12 8.71
N ILE A 148 18.79 -2.37 8.27
CA ILE A 148 19.92 -3.28 8.05
C ILE A 148 19.93 -3.69 6.58
N ILE A 149 21.03 -3.42 5.88
CA ILE A 149 21.19 -3.80 4.49
C ILE A 149 22.44 -4.69 4.38
N TYR A 150 22.22 -5.96 4.12
CA TYR A 150 23.26 -6.97 4.01
C TYR A 150 24.00 -6.91 2.67
N ASP A 151 25.15 -7.56 2.68
CA ASP A 151 26.18 -7.57 1.64
C ASP A 151 25.64 -7.82 0.23
N GLY A 152 26.19 -7.08 -0.73
CA GLY A 152 25.89 -7.18 -2.15
C GLY A 152 24.51 -6.69 -2.56
N SER A 153 23.71 -6.14 -1.66
CA SER A 153 22.41 -5.56 -2.00
C SER A 153 22.55 -4.30 -2.83
N VAL A 154 21.67 -4.13 -3.82
CA VAL A 154 21.66 -2.95 -4.70
C VAL A 154 20.37 -2.17 -4.48
N ILE A 155 20.52 -0.93 -4.05
CA ILE A 155 19.45 0.03 -3.82
C ILE A 155 19.53 1.12 -4.90
N GLY A 156 18.46 1.28 -5.67
CA GLY A 156 18.34 2.26 -6.76
C GLY A 156 18.26 3.71 -6.27
N LYS A 157 17.74 4.59 -7.14
CA LYS A 157 17.57 6.02 -6.87
C LYS A 157 16.22 6.32 -6.25
N ASN A 158 16.16 7.37 -5.43
CA ASN A 158 14.92 7.83 -4.77
C ASN A 158 14.21 6.74 -3.99
N VAL A 159 14.93 5.74 -3.48
CA VAL A 159 14.37 4.66 -2.68
C VAL A 159 14.21 5.11 -1.23
N VAL A 160 13.06 4.80 -0.63
CA VAL A 160 12.83 5.02 0.80
C VAL A 160 12.74 3.68 1.51
N ILE A 161 13.60 3.47 2.52
CA ILE A 161 13.58 2.27 3.35
C ILE A 161 13.22 2.65 4.77
N GLY A 162 12.09 2.13 5.26
CA GLY A 162 11.53 2.39 6.58
C GLY A 162 12.38 1.87 7.74
N ALA A 163 12.13 2.43 8.92
CA ALA A 163 12.90 2.12 10.12
C ALA A 163 12.83 0.62 10.50
N GLY A 164 13.97 0.05 10.89
CA GLY A 164 14.08 -1.34 11.33
C GLY A 164 13.88 -2.40 10.22
N THR A 165 13.78 -1.99 8.95
CA THR A 165 13.66 -2.91 7.82
C THR A 165 14.97 -3.62 7.55
N VAL A 166 14.91 -4.93 7.27
CA VAL A 166 16.06 -5.80 7.00
C VAL A 166 16.02 -6.24 5.54
N ILE A 167 17.11 -5.98 4.82
CA ILE A 167 17.27 -6.32 3.40
C ILE A 167 18.48 -7.22 3.23
N GLY A 168 18.30 -8.34 2.52
CA GLY A 168 19.37 -9.23 2.15
C GLY A 168 19.78 -10.24 3.22
N PHE A 169 18.94 -10.47 4.26
CA PHE A 169 19.14 -11.59 5.17
C PHE A 169 18.88 -12.93 4.46
N ASP A 170 19.40 -14.03 5.00
CA ASP A 170 19.25 -15.36 4.42
C ASP A 170 17.79 -15.80 4.35
N GLY A 171 17.37 -16.27 3.18
CA GLY A 171 16.07 -16.88 2.99
C GLY A 171 15.90 -18.20 3.74
N PHE A 172 14.65 -18.63 3.93
CA PHE A 172 14.28 -19.87 4.59
C PHE A 172 14.49 -21.07 3.64
N GLY A 173 15.74 -21.49 3.48
CA GLY A 173 16.15 -22.60 2.62
C GLY A 173 16.74 -23.75 3.44
N TYR A 174 16.08 -24.92 3.44
CA TYR A 174 16.53 -26.12 4.16
C TYR A 174 16.26 -27.37 3.35
N ALA A 175 17.18 -28.34 3.41
CA ALA A 175 17.04 -29.68 2.84
C ALA A 175 16.83 -30.73 3.93
N PRO A 176 15.99 -31.75 3.74
CA PRO A 176 15.86 -32.85 4.68
C PRO A 176 17.15 -33.70 4.70
N ALA A 177 17.68 -33.96 5.89
CA ALA A 177 18.91 -34.68 6.11
C ALA A 177 18.73 -36.23 6.20
N GLY A 178 17.54 -36.75 5.94
CA GLY A 178 17.26 -38.20 5.96
C GLY A 178 17.04 -38.82 7.36
N ASP A 179 17.42 -38.13 8.44
CA ASP A 179 17.23 -38.53 9.83
C ASP A 179 16.16 -37.68 10.57
N GLY A 180 15.37 -36.94 9.81
CA GLY A 180 14.34 -36.02 10.33
C GLY A 180 14.84 -34.63 10.66
N ARG A 181 16.14 -34.36 10.53
CA ARG A 181 16.73 -33.02 10.67
C ARG A 181 16.65 -32.24 9.35
N PHE A 182 16.90 -30.95 9.43
CA PHE A 182 17.00 -30.07 8.28
C PHE A 182 18.39 -29.43 8.25
N GLU A 183 19.01 -29.47 7.09
CA GLU A 183 20.30 -28.83 6.82
C GLU A 183 20.07 -27.52 6.05
N LYS A 184 20.76 -26.44 6.49
CA LYS A 184 20.64 -25.14 5.87
C LYS A 184 21.23 -25.16 4.46
N ILE A 185 20.47 -24.65 3.50
CA ILE A 185 20.95 -24.36 2.14
C ILE A 185 21.55 -22.95 2.16
N PRO A 186 22.85 -22.78 1.82
CA PRO A 186 23.47 -21.47 1.74
C PRO A 186 22.74 -20.56 0.76
N GLN A 187 22.55 -19.29 1.17
CA GLN A 187 21.91 -18.27 0.37
C GLN A 187 22.98 -17.33 -0.18
N ILE A 188 23.39 -17.51 -1.45
CA ILE A 188 24.53 -16.82 -2.06
C ILE A 188 24.14 -15.73 -3.06
N GLY A 189 22.84 -15.52 -3.28
CA GLY A 189 22.33 -14.41 -4.08
C GLY A 189 22.25 -13.12 -3.30
N ASN A 190 21.60 -12.11 -3.88
CA ASN A 190 21.42 -10.80 -3.25
C ASN A 190 20.01 -10.25 -3.46
N VAL A 191 19.79 -8.98 -3.08
CA VAL A 191 18.55 -8.23 -3.30
C VAL A 191 18.83 -7.07 -4.23
N ILE A 192 17.94 -6.82 -5.17
CA ILE A 192 17.92 -5.63 -6.03
C ILE A 192 16.61 -4.88 -5.78
N ILE A 193 16.72 -3.63 -5.35
CA ILE A 193 15.62 -2.69 -5.23
C ILE A 193 15.82 -1.60 -6.28
N GLU A 194 14.92 -1.54 -7.26
CA GLU A 194 14.99 -0.57 -8.34
C GLU A 194 14.57 0.85 -7.88
N ASP A 195 14.63 1.82 -8.80
CA ASP A 195 14.36 3.23 -8.50
C ASP A 195 12.91 3.47 -8.02
N ASP A 196 12.71 4.56 -7.27
CA ASP A 196 11.40 5.07 -6.83
C ASP A 196 10.58 4.09 -5.97
N VAL A 197 11.22 3.06 -5.39
CA VAL A 197 10.59 2.09 -4.48
C VAL A 197 10.48 2.67 -3.08
N GLU A 198 9.34 2.41 -2.41
CA GLU A 198 9.20 2.70 -0.99
C GLU A 198 8.89 1.42 -0.22
N ILE A 199 9.63 1.19 0.86
CA ILE A 199 9.46 0.05 1.76
C ILE A 199 9.21 0.60 3.16
N GLY A 200 8.10 0.19 3.76
CA GLY A 200 7.68 0.58 5.10
C GLY A 200 8.60 0.08 6.20
N ALA A 201 8.22 0.33 7.43
CA ALA A 201 9.01 -0.08 8.61
C ALA A 201 8.86 -1.57 8.90
N LEU A 202 9.92 -2.16 9.49
CA LEU A 202 9.93 -3.55 9.96
C LEU A 202 9.59 -4.59 8.88
N CYS A 203 9.93 -4.31 7.63
CA CYS A 203 9.84 -5.29 6.55
C CYS A 203 11.08 -6.18 6.54
N THR A 204 10.93 -7.39 5.97
CA THR A 204 12.05 -8.31 5.72
C THR A 204 12.06 -8.73 4.25
N ILE A 205 13.18 -8.48 3.58
CA ILE A 205 13.39 -8.84 2.17
C ILE A 205 14.58 -9.78 2.11
N ASP A 206 14.33 -11.07 1.92
CA ASP A 206 15.37 -12.08 1.92
C ASP A 206 16.19 -12.04 0.63
N ARG A 207 17.50 -12.35 0.74
CA ARG A 207 18.32 -12.59 -0.43
C ARG A 207 17.88 -13.85 -1.16
N ALA A 208 18.16 -13.92 -2.44
CA ALA A 208 17.94 -15.11 -3.22
C ALA A 208 18.89 -16.25 -2.81
N THR A 209 18.45 -17.48 -2.97
CA THR A 209 19.35 -18.64 -2.86
C THR A 209 20.47 -18.55 -3.89
N ILE A 210 20.13 -18.25 -5.14
CA ILE A 210 21.03 -17.97 -6.28
C ILE A 210 20.37 -16.85 -7.08
N SER A 211 21.15 -15.94 -7.69
CA SER A 211 20.65 -14.81 -8.46
C SER A 211 20.07 -13.70 -7.55
N HIS A 212 18.83 -13.23 -7.75
CA HIS A 212 18.32 -12.04 -7.11
C HIS A 212 16.89 -12.20 -6.60
N THR A 213 16.57 -11.59 -5.46
CA THR A 213 15.22 -11.15 -5.08
C THR A 213 15.06 -9.73 -5.59
N ILE A 214 13.97 -9.40 -6.30
CA ILE A 214 13.88 -8.13 -7.04
C ILE A 214 12.59 -7.40 -6.68
N ILE A 215 12.73 -6.12 -6.29
CA ILE A 215 11.62 -5.19 -6.16
C ILE A 215 11.74 -4.18 -7.30
N ARG A 216 10.79 -4.21 -8.23
CA ARG A 216 10.80 -3.40 -9.44
C ARG A 216 10.41 -1.95 -9.16
N ARG A 217 10.78 -1.07 -10.09
CA ARG A 217 10.57 0.38 -10.03
C ARG A 217 9.18 0.77 -9.55
N GLY A 218 9.12 1.75 -8.66
CA GLY A 218 7.88 2.38 -8.21
C GLY A 218 7.01 1.52 -7.31
N ALA A 219 7.40 0.29 -6.96
CA ALA A 219 6.65 -0.54 -6.02
C ALA A 219 6.59 0.12 -4.63
N LYS A 220 5.45 -0.06 -3.94
CA LYS A 220 5.17 0.51 -2.62
C LYS A 220 4.78 -0.62 -1.68
N LEU A 221 5.61 -0.86 -0.68
CA LEU A 221 5.41 -1.86 0.35
C LEU A 221 5.14 -1.14 1.67
N ASP A 222 4.02 -1.44 2.29
CA ASP A 222 3.67 -0.94 3.62
C ASP A 222 4.47 -1.66 4.72
N ASN A 223 4.17 -1.42 5.97
CA ASN A 223 4.90 -1.96 7.12
C ASN A 223 4.71 -3.47 7.32
N LEU A 224 5.68 -4.13 7.96
CA LEU A 224 5.59 -5.54 8.38
C LEU A 224 5.36 -6.53 7.21
N ILE A 225 5.90 -6.26 6.04
CA ILE A 225 5.81 -7.17 4.90
C ILE A 225 7.02 -8.09 4.89
N HIS A 226 6.76 -9.38 4.60
CA HIS A 226 7.81 -10.35 4.34
C HIS A 226 7.86 -10.73 2.86
N VAL A 227 9.03 -10.56 2.25
CA VAL A 227 9.34 -10.98 0.88
C VAL A 227 10.45 -12.03 0.95
N ALA A 228 10.09 -13.28 0.69
CA ALA A 228 11.03 -14.38 0.76
C ALA A 228 12.00 -14.43 -0.44
N HIS A 229 12.96 -15.35 -0.39
CA HIS A 229 14.01 -15.50 -1.38
C HIS A 229 13.50 -15.69 -2.82
N ASN A 230 14.19 -15.14 -3.79
CA ASN A 230 13.88 -15.27 -5.22
C ASN A 230 12.50 -14.72 -5.66
N VAL A 231 11.84 -13.93 -4.84
CA VAL A 231 10.60 -13.26 -5.21
C VAL A 231 10.92 -12.11 -6.16
N GLU A 232 10.04 -11.88 -7.13
CA GLU A 232 10.03 -10.70 -7.98
C GLU A 232 8.72 -9.95 -7.80
N ILE A 233 8.77 -8.66 -7.40
CA ILE A 233 7.62 -7.77 -7.31
C ILE A 233 7.64 -6.82 -8.50
N GLY A 234 6.59 -6.83 -9.31
CA GLY A 234 6.47 -6.04 -10.54
C GLY A 234 6.32 -4.55 -10.29
N GLU A 235 6.57 -3.78 -11.36
CA GLU A 235 6.56 -2.31 -11.35
C GLU A 235 5.24 -1.74 -10.84
N ASN A 236 5.31 -0.67 -10.02
CA ASN A 236 4.16 0.07 -9.51
C ASN A 236 3.14 -0.80 -8.74
N THR A 237 3.55 -1.94 -8.22
CA THR A 237 2.73 -2.80 -7.37
C THR A 237 2.67 -2.22 -5.96
N MET A 238 1.47 -2.20 -5.38
CA MET A 238 1.23 -1.75 -4.00
C MET A 238 0.86 -2.94 -3.11
N ILE A 239 1.51 -3.04 -1.96
CA ILE A 239 1.30 -4.13 -1.01
C ILE A 239 1.06 -3.51 0.38
N ALA A 240 -0.12 -3.78 0.95
CA ALA A 240 -0.46 -3.29 2.29
C ALA A 240 0.11 -4.20 3.39
N ALA A 241 0.09 -3.68 4.61
CA ALA A 241 0.79 -4.23 5.76
C ALA A 241 0.50 -5.71 6.08
N GLN A 242 1.49 -6.37 6.68
CA GLN A 242 1.41 -7.76 7.17
C GLN A 242 1.20 -8.82 6.07
N THR A 243 1.51 -8.50 4.83
CA THR A 243 1.47 -9.47 3.72
C THR A 243 2.75 -10.30 3.71
N GLY A 244 2.61 -11.61 3.52
CA GLY A 244 3.71 -12.56 3.37
C GLY A 244 3.74 -13.19 1.98
N ILE A 245 4.88 -13.11 1.30
CA ILE A 245 5.09 -13.67 -0.04
C ILE A 245 6.19 -14.72 0.04
N SER A 246 5.81 -15.99 -0.18
CA SER A 246 6.74 -17.11 -0.12
C SER A 246 7.67 -17.17 -1.34
N GLY A 247 8.77 -17.92 -1.20
CA GLY A 247 9.88 -17.94 -2.13
C GLY A 247 9.52 -18.23 -3.60
N SER A 248 10.28 -17.64 -4.50
CA SER A 248 10.16 -17.82 -5.96
C SER A 248 8.82 -17.38 -6.57
N ALA A 249 7.98 -16.62 -5.85
CA ALA A 249 6.78 -16.05 -6.43
C ALA A 249 7.11 -14.86 -7.34
N LYS A 250 6.35 -14.69 -8.43
CA LYS A 250 6.47 -13.58 -9.37
C LYS A 250 5.18 -12.79 -9.40
N ILE A 251 5.22 -11.60 -8.87
CA ILE A 251 4.08 -10.68 -8.81
C ILE A 251 4.11 -9.77 -10.04
N GLY A 252 3.00 -9.68 -10.76
CA GLY A 252 2.86 -8.82 -11.93
C GLY A 252 2.92 -7.33 -11.58
N LYS A 253 2.84 -6.49 -12.61
CA LYS A 253 2.88 -5.02 -12.48
C LYS A 253 1.54 -4.47 -12.02
N ARG A 254 1.55 -3.33 -11.34
CA ARG A 254 0.36 -2.58 -10.92
C ARG A 254 -0.66 -3.39 -10.12
N ASN A 255 -0.18 -4.44 -9.44
CA ASN A 255 -1.02 -5.20 -8.54
C ASN A 255 -1.33 -4.38 -7.28
N GLN A 256 -2.51 -4.59 -6.72
CA GLN A 256 -2.92 -4.00 -5.45
C GLN A 256 -3.22 -5.14 -4.49
N ILE A 257 -2.33 -5.36 -3.54
CA ILE A 257 -2.43 -6.44 -2.56
C ILE A 257 -2.77 -5.81 -1.21
N ALA A 258 -3.98 -6.09 -0.72
CA ALA A 258 -4.44 -5.57 0.56
C ALA A 258 -3.76 -6.28 1.75
N GLY A 259 -4.01 -5.78 2.97
CA GLY A 259 -3.31 -6.26 4.16
C GLY A 259 -3.58 -7.73 4.53
N GLN A 260 -2.61 -8.35 5.18
CA GLN A 260 -2.67 -9.73 5.69
C GLN A 260 -2.91 -10.79 4.61
N VAL A 261 -2.46 -10.56 3.41
CA VAL A 261 -2.50 -11.56 2.33
C VAL A 261 -1.33 -12.54 2.48
N GLY A 262 -1.63 -13.84 2.37
CA GLY A 262 -0.63 -14.90 2.31
C GLY A 262 -0.51 -15.45 0.88
N MET A 263 0.70 -15.55 0.35
CA MET A 263 0.95 -16.10 -0.99
C MET A 263 1.92 -17.27 -0.91
N ILE A 264 1.54 -18.42 -1.47
CA ILE A 264 2.45 -19.58 -1.52
C ILE A 264 3.60 -19.35 -2.49
N GLY A 265 4.64 -20.17 -2.37
CA GLY A 265 5.80 -20.11 -3.25
C GLY A 265 5.51 -20.57 -4.69
N HIS A 266 6.41 -20.18 -5.60
CA HIS A 266 6.41 -20.62 -7.01
C HIS A 266 5.15 -20.29 -7.81
N ILE A 267 4.39 -19.28 -7.41
CA ILE A 267 3.22 -18.79 -8.16
C ILE A 267 3.54 -17.53 -8.94
N THR A 268 2.68 -17.22 -9.90
CA THR A 268 2.72 -15.96 -10.65
C THR A 268 1.38 -15.25 -10.56
N THR A 269 1.38 -13.93 -10.53
CA THR A 269 0.18 -13.13 -10.78
C THR A 269 0.30 -12.40 -12.12
N ALA A 270 -0.82 -12.24 -12.81
CA ALA A 270 -0.90 -11.33 -13.96
C ALA A 270 -0.68 -9.89 -13.51
N ASP A 271 -0.54 -8.98 -14.47
CA ASP A 271 -0.61 -7.53 -14.21
C ASP A 271 -2.05 -7.12 -13.82
N ASP A 272 -2.19 -5.98 -13.12
CA ASP A 272 -3.48 -5.38 -12.78
C ASP A 272 -4.41 -6.28 -11.93
N VAL A 273 -3.83 -7.08 -11.03
CA VAL A 273 -4.57 -7.92 -10.09
C VAL A 273 -4.81 -7.16 -8.78
N ILE A 274 -6.04 -7.26 -8.27
CA ILE A 274 -6.41 -6.74 -6.95
C ILE A 274 -6.68 -7.94 -6.03
N ILE A 275 -6.01 -8.01 -4.88
CA ILE A 275 -6.23 -9.05 -3.88
C ILE A 275 -6.76 -8.39 -2.62
N ILE A 276 -7.98 -8.77 -2.22
CA ILE A 276 -8.66 -8.23 -1.04
C ILE A 276 -8.00 -8.78 0.24
N ALA A 277 -8.10 -7.99 1.32
CA ALA A 277 -7.48 -8.31 2.61
C ALA A 277 -7.80 -9.72 3.13
N GLN A 278 -6.85 -10.31 3.86
CA GLN A 278 -6.95 -11.64 4.48
C GLN A 278 -7.17 -12.79 3.48
N SER A 279 -6.78 -12.60 2.23
CA SER A 279 -6.87 -13.66 1.21
C SER A 279 -5.65 -14.58 1.25
N GLY A 280 -5.87 -15.87 0.98
CA GLY A 280 -4.84 -16.89 0.82
C GLY A 280 -4.66 -17.27 -0.65
N VAL A 281 -3.57 -16.86 -1.29
CA VAL A 281 -3.31 -17.17 -2.70
C VAL A 281 -2.56 -18.50 -2.80
N SER A 282 -3.27 -19.56 -3.15
CA SER A 282 -2.75 -20.92 -3.24
C SER A 282 -2.53 -21.42 -4.68
N LYS A 283 -2.69 -20.58 -5.69
CA LYS A 283 -2.49 -20.88 -7.11
C LYS A 283 -2.14 -19.59 -7.86
N SER A 284 -1.45 -19.74 -9.00
CA SER A 284 -1.19 -18.61 -9.91
C SER A 284 -2.48 -17.94 -10.37
N ILE A 285 -2.45 -16.61 -10.42
CA ILE A 285 -3.54 -15.76 -10.92
C ILE A 285 -3.14 -15.29 -12.31
N THR A 286 -3.71 -15.87 -13.34
CA THR A 286 -3.30 -15.68 -14.74
C THR A 286 -4.07 -14.59 -15.47
N LYS A 287 -5.06 -13.96 -14.83
CA LYS A 287 -5.90 -12.92 -15.44
C LYS A 287 -5.99 -11.71 -14.52
N PRO A 288 -6.03 -10.48 -15.06
CA PRO A 288 -6.39 -9.28 -14.31
C PRO A 288 -7.76 -9.44 -13.64
N GLY A 289 -7.97 -8.76 -12.53
CA GLY A 289 -9.25 -8.77 -11.83
C GLY A 289 -9.10 -8.76 -10.32
N THR A 290 -10.24 -8.81 -9.61
CA THR A 290 -10.29 -8.77 -8.16
C THR A 290 -10.51 -10.17 -7.59
N TYR A 291 -9.70 -10.55 -6.60
CA TYR A 291 -9.69 -11.87 -5.97
C TYR A 291 -9.89 -11.75 -4.46
N PHE A 292 -10.61 -12.71 -3.87
CA PHE A 292 -10.93 -12.71 -2.44
C PHE A 292 -11.04 -14.14 -1.89
N GLY A 293 -10.75 -14.29 -0.60
CA GLY A 293 -10.98 -15.49 0.18
C GLY A 293 -9.74 -16.37 0.36
N ALA A 294 -9.91 -17.44 1.12
CA ALA A 294 -8.90 -18.46 1.35
C ALA A 294 -9.48 -19.86 1.05
N PRO A 295 -9.12 -20.49 -0.10
CA PRO A 295 -8.25 -19.97 -1.15
C PRO A 295 -8.88 -18.79 -1.91
N ALA A 296 -8.05 -17.89 -2.40
CA ALA A 296 -8.49 -16.71 -3.16
C ALA A 296 -9.16 -17.13 -4.48
N LYS A 297 -10.34 -16.58 -4.73
CA LYS A 297 -11.17 -16.82 -5.91
C LYS A 297 -11.53 -15.48 -6.55
N GLU A 298 -12.06 -15.52 -7.77
CA GLU A 298 -12.64 -14.33 -8.39
C GLU A 298 -13.69 -13.72 -7.45
N PHE A 299 -13.68 -12.40 -7.32
CA PHE A 299 -14.43 -11.67 -6.26
C PHE A 299 -15.91 -11.96 -6.25
N ARG A 300 -16.59 -11.91 -7.42
CA ARG A 300 -18.04 -12.18 -7.50
C ARG A 300 -18.39 -13.62 -7.13
N THR A 301 -17.50 -14.55 -7.50
CA THR A 301 -17.65 -15.97 -7.14
C THR A 301 -17.49 -16.17 -5.63
N ALA A 302 -16.50 -15.53 -5.02
CA ALA A 302 -16.29 -15.56 -3.58
C ALA A 302 -17.51 -15.01 -2.82
N LEU A 303 -17.99 -13.81 -3.19
CA LEU A 303 -19.17 -13.21 -2.55
C LEU A 303 -20.42 -14.09 -2.64
N ARG A 304 -20.65 -14.71 -3.80
CA ARG A 304 -21.79 -15.62 -3.97
C ARG A 304 -21.69 -16.86 -3.07
N GLN A 305 -20.47 -17.40 -2.93
CA GLN A 305 -20.22 -18.54 -2.04
C GLN A 305 -20.38 -18.17 -0.57
N GLU A 306 -19.86 -17.02 -0.15
CA GLU A 306 -20.06 -16.51 1.21
C GLU A 306 -21.53 -16.27 1.54
N GLY A 307 -22.29 -15.72 0.59
CA GLY A 307 -23.74 -15.55 0.72
C GLY A 307 -24.48 -16.88 0.89
N ALA A 308 -24.10 -17.89 0.12
CA ALA A 308 -24.67 -19.24 0.23
C ALA A 308 -24.30 -19.92 1.56
N LEU A 309 -23.06 -19.78 2.02
CA LEU A 309 -22.63 -20.32 3.32
C LEU A 309 -23.42 -19.77 4.49
N ARG A 310 -23.77 -18.49 4.47
CA ARG A 310 -24.63 -17.87 5.52
C ARG A 310 -26.04 -18.46 5.59
N GLN A 311 -26.57 -18.94 4.46
CA GLN A 311 -27.89 -19.56 4.39
C GLN A 311 -27.88 -21.07 4.69
N LEU A 312 -26.69 -21.67 4.81
CA LEU A 312 -26.52 -23.10 4.97
C LEU A 312 -27.27 -23.69 6.21
N PRO A 313 -27.25 -23.05 7.41
CA PRO A 313 -27.99 -23.54 8.56
C PRO A 313 -29.49 -23.65 8.29
N GLU A 314 -30.11 -22.61 7.70
CA GLU A 314 -31.54 -22.59 7.37
C GLU A 314 -31.88 -23.59 6.28
N LEU A 315 -30.98 -23.80 5.31
CA LEU A 315 -31.16 -24.81 4.26
C LEU A 315 -31.13 -26.23 4.83
N LEU A 316 -30.28 -26.51 5.82
CA LEU A 316 -30.23 -27.81 6.49
C LEU A 316 -31.51 -28.12 7.27
N GLU A 317 -32.11 -27.13 7.92
CA GLU A 317 -33.40 -27.29 8.59
C GLU A 317 -34.52 -27.56 7.56
N LYS A 318 -34.57 -26.78 6.49
CA LYS A 318 -35.51 -26.99 5.39
C LYS A 318 -35.41 -28.38 4.77
N VAL A 319 -34.18 -28.88 4.57
CA VAL A 319 -33.96 -30.24 4.03
C VAL A 319 -34.58 -31.29 4.98
N LYS A 320 -34.33 -31.20 6.30
CA LYS A 320 -34.91 -32.11 7.28
C LYS A 320 -36.44 -32.08 7.26
N GLU A 321 -37.04 -30.89 7.21
CA GLU A 321 -38.49 -30.74 7.10
C GLU A 321 -39.07 -31.38 5.83
N LEU A 322 -38.36 -31.24 4.71
CA LEU A 322 -38.78 -31.86 3.45
C LEU A 322 -38.64 -33.38 3.48
N GLU A 323 -37.58 -33.91 4.08
CA GLU A 323 -37.42 -35.36 4.28
C GLU A 323 -38.54 -35.96 5.13
N GLU A 324 -38.92 -35.26 6.21
CA GLU A 324 -40.08 -35.70 7.03
C GLU A 324 -41.39 -35.65 6.26
N LYS A 325 -41.63 -34.64 5.43
CA LYS A 325 -42.83 -34.55 4.59
C LYS A 325 -42.88 -35.67 3.56
N ILE A 326 -41.73 -35.98 2.94
CA ILE A 326 -41.60 -37.07 1.97
C ILE A 326 -41.93 -38.42 2.64
N ARG A 327 -41.34 -38.74 3.80
CA ARG A 327 -41.65 -39.97 4.56
C ARG A 327 -43.15 -40.11 4.90
N LYS A 328 -43.80 -38.98 5.28
CA LYS A 328 -45.23 -38.98 5.57
C LYS A 328 -46.11 -39.21 4.33
N LEU A 329 -45.66 -38.79 3.16
CA LEU A 329 -46.33 -39.02 1.88
C LEU A 329 -46.14 -40.45 1.39
N GLU A 330 -44.94 -40.99 1.48
CA GLU A 330 -44.61 -42.37 1.11
C GLU A 330 -45.37 -43.39 1.99
N GLY A 331 -45.41 -43.21 3.32
CA GLY A 331 -46.19 -44.07 4.22
C GLY A 331 -47.74 -43.96 4.08
N LYS A 332 -48.24 -42.90 3.39
CA LYS A 332 -49.65 -42.82 3.01
C LYS A 332 -49.95 -43.45 1.64
N ALA A 333 -48.95 -43.69 0.83
CA ALA A 333 -49.10 -44.32 -0.47
C ALA A 333 -49.07 -45.87 -0.38
N GLU A 334 -48.57 -46.41 0.74
CA GLU A 334 -48.52 -47.88 1.03
C GLU A 334 -49.69 -48.35 1.89
N SER A 335 -50.56 -47.45 2.31
CA SER A 335 -51.78 -47.77 3.06
C SER A 335 -53.04 -47.58 2.17
#